data_fe978cb9a3211dab8588f02091935c94
#
_entry.id   fe978cb9a3211dab8588f02091935c94
#
_cell.length_a   1.000
_cell.length_b   1.000
_cell.length_c   1.000
_cell.angle_alpha   90.00
_cell.angle_beta   90.00
_cell.angle_gamma   90.00
#
_symmetry.space_group_name_H-M   'P 1'
#
loop_
_entity.id
_entity.type
_entity.pdbx_description
1 polymer ?
#
loop_
_entity_poly.entity_id
_entity_poly.type
_entity_poly.pdbx_seq_one_letter_code
_entity_poly.pdbx_strand_id
1 'polypeptide(L)'
;MHCTVKMTEDLYWVGASDRRLALFESVYPIPRGVSYNAYVLLDEKTVLLDTVDQSVAGQFFENLAHVLGGRPLDYIVVHHMEPDHAKTLEETVRRYPEAKIICNAKIRDMIRNYFTFDIDARAILMAEGDTYCFGKHTFAYVMAPMVHWPEVMVSYDLTTRTLFSADAFGTFGAINGALFADEVDFFRDYVDEARRYYLSLIHISEPTR
;
A
#
# COMPACT_ATOMS: atom_id res chain seq x y z
N MET A 1 6.89 16.43 11.88
CA MET A 1 6.91 17.11 10.53
C MET A 1 6.31 16.13 9.53
N HIS A 2 5.24 16.50 8.83
CA HIS A 2 4.58 15.63 7.85
C HIS A 2 5.10 15.90 6.43
N CYS A 3 5.05 14.87 5.59
CA CYS A 3 5.43 14.90 4.17
C CYS A 3 4.31 14.19 3.39
N THR A 4 3.24 14.90 3.11
CA THR A 4 2.08 14.38 2.38
C THR A 4 1.99 15.06 1.02
N VAL A 5 1.44 14.35 0.03
CA VAL A 5 1.20 14.92 -1.30
C VAL A 5 -0.29 14.75 -1.64
N LYS A 6 -0.93 15.85 -1.99
CA LYS A 6 -2.29 15.84 -2.50
C LYS A 6 -2.25 15.40 -3.97
N MET A 7 -2.85 14.24 -4.27
CA MET A 7 -2.83 13.65 -5.62
C MET A 7 -4.05 14.08 -6.45
N THR A 8 -5.21 14.09 -5.81
CA THR A 8 -6.46 14.60 -6.41
C THR A 8 -7.16 15.52 -5.41
N GLU A 9 -8.42 15.87 -5.64
CA GLU A 9 -9.19 16.69 -4.72
C GLU A 9 -9.31 16.03 -3.32
N ASP A 10 -9.42 14.71 -3.30
CA ASP A 10 -9.78 13.88 -2.15
C ASP A 10 -8.81 12.73 -1.85
N LEU A 11 -7.81 12.48 -2.72
CA LEU A 11 -6.79 11.45 -2.53
C LEU A 11 -5.44 12.05 -2.15
N TYR A 12 -4.81 11.49 -1.11
CA TYR A 12 -3.53 11.94 -0.58
C TYR A 12 -2.55 10.78 -0.45
N TRP A 13 -1.32 10.95 -0.92
CA TRP A 13 -0.21 10.07 -0.58
C TRP A 13 0.26 10.36 0.85
N VAL A 14 0.35 9.32 1.67
CA VAL A 14 0.77 9.38 3.07
C VAL A 14 1.95 8.45 3.38
N GLY A 15 2.51 7.83 2.35
CA GLY A 15 3.65 6.93 2.47
C GLY A 15 4.93 7.62 2.96
N ALA A 16 6.05 6.93 2.81
CA ALA A 16 7.36 7.46 3.18
C ALA A 16 8.47 6.88 2.31
N SER A 17 9.61 7.58 2.27
CA SER A 17 10.81 7.12 1.58
C SER A 17 11.90 6.76 2.59
N ASP A 18 12.53 5.60 2.44
CA ASP A 18 13.69 5.20 3.24
C ASP A 18 14.94 5.10 2.37
N ARG A 19 15.97 5.86 2.77
CA ARG A 19 17.29 5.89 2.10
C ARG A 19 18.38 5.30 2.97
N ARG A 20 18.03 4.78 4.14
CA ARG A 20 18.98 4.21 5.12
C ARG A 20 19.19 2.72 4.87
N LEU A 21 18.21 2.04 4.28
CA LEU A 21 18.31 0.62 3.97
C LEU A 21 19.31 0.37 2.84
N ALA A 22 20.26 -0.51 3.09
CA ALA A 22 21.20 -1.00 2.07
C ALA A 22 20.60 -2.13 1.22
N LEU A 23 19.73 -2.93 1.83
CA LEU A 23 19.08 -4.09 1.20
C LEU A 23 17.57 -4.05 1.46
N PHE A 24 16.77 -4.21 0.42
CA PHE A 24 15.35 -4.51 0.52
C PHE A 24 15.20 -6.01 0.81
N GLU A 25 14.36 -6.36 1.77
CA GLU A 25 14.15 -7.74 2.26
C GLU A 25 15.44 -8.53 2.58
N SER A 26 16.51 -7.83 2.96
CA SER A 26 17.84 -8.41 3.22
C SER A 26 18.48 -9.12 2.01
N VAL A 27 17.94 -8.97 0.81
CA VAL A 27 18.37 -9.64 -0.42
C VAL A 27 18.75 -8.65 -1.52
N TYR A 28 17.91 -7.66 -1.78
CA TYR A 28 18.06 -6.79 -2.95
C TYR A 28 18.79 -5.50 -2.59
N PRO A 29 20.00 -5.24 -3.14
CA PRO A 29 20.68 -3.96 -2.95
C PRO A 29 19.83 -2.79 -3.47
N ILE A 30 19.63 -1.78 -2.63
CA ILE A 30 18.82 -0.58 -2.98
C ILE A 30 19.63 0.70 -2.72
N PRO A 31 20.68 0.98 -3.49
CA PRO A 31 21.56 2.11 -3.27
C PRO A 31 20.84 3.46 -3.36
N ARG A 32 19.68 3.50 -4.00
CA ARG A 32 18.83 4.70 -4.12
C ARG A 32 17.67 4.69 -3.10
N GLY A 33 17.67 3.75 -2.15
CA GLY A 33 16.59 3.58 -1.19
C GLY A 33 15.33 2.98 -1.78
N VAL A 34 14.21 3.12 -1.04
CA VAL A 34 12.89 2.61 -1.40
C VAL A 34 11.82 3.60 -0.95
N SER A 35 10.69 3.64 -1.65
CA SER A 35 9.49 4.36 -1.23
C SER A 35 8.39 3.36 -0.93
N TYR A 36 7.73 3.56 0.20
CA TYR A 36 6.56 2.80 0.62
C TYR A 36 5.32 3.64 0.34
N ASN A 37 4.39 3.11 -0.46
CA ASN A 37 3.23 3.86 -0.92
C ASN A 37 1.98 3.46 -0.14
N ALA A 38 1.43 4.42 0.56
CA ALA A 38 0.13 4.30 1.21
C ALA A 38 -0.68 5.57 0.90
N TYR A 39 -2.00 5.44 0.83
CA TYR A 39 -2.85 6.55 0.42
C TYR A 39 -4.05 6.70 1.36
N VAL A 40 -4.54 7.94 1.49
CA VAL A 40 -5.79 8.24 2.19
C VAL A 40 -6.77 8.85 1.22
N LEU A 41 -7.94 8.26 1.11
CA LEU A 41 -9.10 8.83 0.44
C LEU A 41 -10.00 9.51 1.48
N LEU A 42 -10.27 10.79 1.28
CA LEU A 42 -11.18 11.60 2.10
C LEU A 42 -12.52 11.79 1.36
N ASP A 43 -13.37 10.78 1.41
CA ASP A 43 -14.72 10.81 0.86
C ASP A 43 -15.76 10.96 2.00
N GLU A 44 -17.02 10.55 1.80
CA GLU A 44 -18.01 10.42 2.88
C GLU A 44 -17.45 9.49 3.97
N LYS A 45 -16.78 8.43 3.53
CA LYS A 45 -15.97 7.54 4.35
C LYS A 45 -14.49 7.81 4.14
N THR A 46 -13.72 7.70 5.21
CA THR A 46 -12.27 7.84 5.16
C THR A 46 -11.61 6.48 5.01
N VAL A 47 -10.77 6.32 3.98
CA VAL A 47 -10.17 5.04 3.63
C VAL A 47 -8.66 5.16 3.58
N LEU A 48 -7.95 4.30 4.29
CA LEU A 48 -6.52 4.10 4.15
C LEU A 48 -6.28 2.92 3.20
N LEU A 49 -5.39 3.08 2.23
CA LEU A 49 -5.01 2.09 1.24
C LEU A 49 -3.58 1.67 1.52
N ASP A 50 -3.40 0.46 2.01
CA ASP A 50 -2.19 -0.14 2.56
C ASP A 50 -1.57 0.63 3.73
N THR A 51 -0.55 0.05 4.33
CA THR A 51 0.29 0.67 5.34
C THR A 51 1.75 0.66 4.86
N VAL A 52 2.71 0.72 5.77
CA VAL A 52 4.14 0.80 5.41
C VAL A 52 4.98 -0.08 6.32
N ASP A 53 6.27 -0.23 5.96
CA ASP A 53 7.26 -0.89 6.80
C ASP A 53 7.48 -0.15 8.13
N GLN A 54 7.89 -0.90 9.15
CA GLN A 54 8.15 -0.39 10.49
C GLN A 54 9.26 0.68 10.53
N SER A 55 10.22 0.61 9.60
CA SER A 55 11.36 1.55 9.53
C SER A 55 10.93 3.00 9.33
N VAL A 56 9.77 3.22 8.74
CA VAL A 56 9.21 4.56 8.44
C VAL A 56 7.88 4.83 9.18
N ALA A 57 7.52 4.01 10.14
CA ALA A 57 6.25 4.10 10.88
C ALA A 57 5.99 5.50 11.47
N GLY A 58 7.02 6.12 12.05
CA GLY A 58 6.91 7.47 12.63
C GLY A 58 6.42 8.50 11.62
N GLN A 59 7.05 8.54 10.43
CA GLN A 59 6.68 9.46 9.37
C GLN A 59 5.28 9.16 8.82
N PHE A 60 4.97 7.89 8.62
CA PHE A 60 3.66 7.44 8.14
C PHE A 60 2.54 7.89 9.09
N PHE A 61 2.67 7.67 10.39
CA PHE A 61 1.63 8.08 11.34
C PHE A 61 1.49 9.59 11.49
N GLU A 62 2.57 10.36 11.37
CA GLU A 62 2.49 11.82 11.30
C GLU A 62 1.74 12.26 10.04
N ASN A 63 2.02 11.65 8.89
CA ASN A 63 1.35 11.91 7.62
C ASN A 63 -0.15 11.57 7.70
N LEU A 64 -0.47 10.37 8.19
CA LEU A 64 -1.84 9.88 8.33
C LEU A 64 -2.65 10.80 9.25
N ALA A 65 -2.13 11.14 10.43
CA ALA A 65 -2.81 12.02 11.37
C ALA A 65 -3.04 13.43 10.79
N HIS A 66 -2.06 13.95 10.03
CA HIS A 66 -2.19 15.24 9.38
C HIS A 66 -3.31 15.26 8.35
N VAL A 67 -3.35 14.26 7.46
CA VAL A 67 -4.37 14.18 6.40
C VAL A 67 -5.76 13.93 6.98
N LEU A 68 -5.87 13.09 7.99
CA LEU A 68 -7.16 12.85 8.66
C LEU A 68 -7.72 14.11 9.32
N GLY A 69 -6.87 15.00 9.87
CA GLY A 69 -7.30 16.26 10.46
C GLY A 69 -8.36 16.11 11.57
N GLY A 70 -8.35 14.96 12.27
CA GLY A 70 -9.33 14.61 13.30
C GLY A 70 -10.57 13.85 12.80
N ARG A 71 -10.67 13.57 11.51
CA ARG A 71 -11.70 12.64 10.96
C ARG A 71 -11.43 11.22 11.46
N PRO A 72 -12.47 10.40 11.69
CA PRO A 72 -12.28 8.98 11.94
C PRO A 72 -11.68 8.29 10.71
N LEU A 73 -10.94 7.21 10.92
CA LEU A 73 -10.58 6.28 9.87
C LEU A 73 -11.67 5.19 9.83
N ASP A 74 -12.45 5.14 8.76
CA ASP A 74 -13.56 4.17 8.63
C ASP A 74 -13.06 2.82 8.12
N TYR A 75 -12.15 2.83 7.13
CA TYR A 75 -11.68 1.62 6.46
C TYR A 75 -10.17 1.61 6.24
N ILE A 76 -9.60 0.40 6.29
CA ILE A 76 -8.25 0.10 5.84
C ILE A 76 -8.37 -0.97 4.75
N VAL A 77 -7.95 -0.68 3.52
CA VAL A 77 -7.83 -1.66 2.45
C VAL A 77 -6.44 -2.26 2.52
N VAL A 78 -6.34 -3.57 2.59
CA VAL A 78 -5.05 -4.29 2.56
C VAL A 78 -4.97 -5.05 1.25
N HIS A 79 -4.05 -4.64 0.37
CA HIS A 79 -3.84 -5.26 -0.93
C HIS A 79 -2.84 -6.40 -0.87
N HIS A 80 -1.84 -6.30 0.02
CA HIS A 80 -0.71 -7.20 0.11
C HIS A 80 -0.23 -7.35 1.55
N MET A 81 0.35 -8.51 1.89
CA MET A 81 0.77 -8.83 3.26
C MET A 81 2.28 -8.79 3.48
N GLU A 82 3.06 -8.41 2.48
CA GLU A 82 4.48 -8.15 2.66
C GLU A 82 4.70 -7.03 3.68
N PRO A 83 5.79 -7.07 4.48
CA PRO A 83 6.00 -6.10 5.56
C PRO A 83 5.94 -4.64 5.15
N ASP A 84 6.36 -4.30 3.94
CA ASP A 84 6.33 -2.93 3.42
C ASP A 84 4.91 -2.41 3.12
N HIS A 85 3.92 -3.29 3.01
CA HIS A 85 2.49 -2.98 2.90
C HIS A 85 1.70 -3.18 4.20
N ALA A 86 2.16 -4.06 5.10
CA ALA A 86 1.33 -4.51 6.20
C ALA A 86 1.96 -4.41 7.59
N LYS A 87 3.26 -4.11 7.72
CA LYS A 87 3.95 -4.18 9.03
C LYS A 87 3.39 -3.24 10.08
N THR A 88 2.90 -2.07 9.69
CA THR A 88 2.30 -1.10 10.61
C THR A 88 0.78 -1.27 10.76
N LEU A 89 0.18 -2.31 10.18
CA LEU A 89 -1.27 -2.56 10.23
C LEU A 89 -1.79 -2.71 11.68
N GLU A 90 -1.11 -3.49 12.52
CA GLU A 90 -1.55 -3.70 13.90
C GLU A 90 -1.52 -2.41 14.72
N GLU A 91 -0.50 -1.58 14.54
CA GLU A 91 -0.43 -0.28 15.19
C GLU A 91 -1.52 0.66 14.65
N THR A 92 -1.81 0.62 13.36
CA THR A 92 -2.90 1.37 12.74
C THR A 92 -4.25 0.98 13.35
N VAL A 93 -4.52 -0.31 13.47
CA VAL A 93 -5.74 -0.82 14.12
C VAL A 93 -5.83 -0.40 15.58
N ARG A 94 -4.71 -0.37 16.30
CA ARG A 94 -4.67 0.07 17.70
C ARG A 94 -4.96 1.56 17.86
N ARG A 95 -4.49 2.39 16.91
CA ARG A 95 -4.76 3.84 16.89
C ARG A 95 -6.16 4.18 16.42
N TYR A 96 -6.73 3.36 15.53
CA TYR A 96 -8.06 3.54 14.94
C TYR A 96 -8.91 2.28 15.14
N PRO A 97 -9.35 2.00 16.39
CA PRO A 97 -9.97 0.73 16.76
C PRO A 97 -11.33 0.47 16.07
N GLU A 98 -11.99 1.51 15.59
CA GLU A 98 -13.28 1.39 14.89
C GLU A 98 -13.12 1.08 13.39
N ALA A 99 -11.92 1.20 12.85
CA ALA A 99 -11.67 0.95 11.43
C ALA A 99 -11.97 -0.51 11.06
N LYS A 100 -12.71 -0.71 9.97
CA LYS A 100 -12.92 -2.01 9.35
C LYS A 100 -11.80 -2.29 8.35
N ILE A 101 -11.49 -3.56 8.13
CA ILE A 101 -10.44 -3.97 7.19
C ILE A 101 -11.09 -4.62 5.98
N ILE A 102 -10.90 -4.03 4.81
CA ILE A 102 -11.31 -4.58 3.52
C ILE A 102 -10.13 -5.38 2.97
N CYS A 103 -10.37 -6.68 2.75
CA CYS A 103 -9.35 -7.61 2.27
C CYS A 103 -10.00 -8.84 1.63
N ASN A 104 -9.21 -9.70 1.00
CA ASN A 104 -9.73 -11.01 0.58
C ASN A 104 -9.54 -12.08 1.68
N ALA A 105 -10.09 -13.27 1.44
CA ALA A 105 -10.04 -14.36 2.43
C ALA A 105 -8.61 -14.82 2.77
N LYS A 106 -7.68 -14.82 1.80
CA LYS A 106 -6.28 -15.21 2.04
C LYS A 106 -5.55 -14.17 2.88
N ILE A 107 -5.73 -12.89 2.58
CA ILE A 107 -5.17 -11.78 3.40
C ILE A 107 -5.68 -11.88 4.83
N ARG A 108 -6.98 -12.09 5.03
CA ARG A 108 -7.55 -12.29 6.37
C ARG A 108 -6.86 -13.45 7.12
N ASP A 109 -6.67 -14.59 6.45
CA ASP A 109 -6.04 -15.75 7.08
C ASP A 109 -4.56 -15.49 7.41
N MET A 110 -3.85 -14.73 6.59
CA MET A 110 -2.49 -14.28 6.89
C MET A 110 -2.47 -13.30 8.07
N ILE A 111 -3.38 -12.34 8.14
CA ILE A 111 -3.52 -11.42 9.28
C ILE A 111 -3.69 -12.19 10.59
N ARG A 112 -4.52 -13.23 10.62
CA ARG A 112 -4.68 -14.10 11.81
C ARG A 112 -3.38 -14.76 12.25
N ASN A 113 -2.49 -15.07 11.31
CA ASN A 113 -1.23 -15.75 11.61
C ASN A 113 -0.12 -14.78 12.06
N TYR A 114 -0.16 -13.53 11.59
CA TYR A 114 0.92 -12.57 11.80
C TYR A 114 0.64 -11.54 12.88
N PHE A 115 -0.64 -11.26 13.19
CA PHE A 115 -1.04 -10.21 14.12
C PHE A 115 -1.89 -10.75 15.26
N THR A 116 -1.99 -9.97 16.34
CA THR A 116 -2.65 -10.39 17.59
C THR A 116 -4.09 -9.87 17.73
N PHE A 117 -4.50 -8.92 16.89
CA PHE A 117 -5.85 -8.38 16.94
C PHE A 117 -6.87 -9.30 16.25
N ASP A 118 -8.11 -9.23 16.69
CA ASP A 118 -9.21 -10.00 16.09
C ASP A 118 -9.63 -9.40 14.74
N ILE A 119 -9.14 -10.02 13.66
CA ILE A 119 -9.49 -9.62 12.30
C ILE A 119 -10.95 -9.96 11.97
N ASP A 120 -11.51 -11.03 12.51
CA ASP A 120 -12.86 -11.48 12.15
C ASP A 120 -13.94 -10.52 12.62
N ALA A 121 -13.72 -9.82 13.72
CA ALA A 121 -14.62 -8.79 14.22
C ALA A 121 -14.67 -7.54 13.30
N ARG A 122 -13.70 -7.38 12.37
CA ARG A 122 -13.54 -6.17 11.57
C ARG A 122 -13.37 -6.38 10.08
N ALA A 123 -13.21 -7.61 9.60
CA ALA A 123 -12.99 -7.90 8.19
C ALA A 123 -14.26 -7.70 7.36
N ILE A 124 -14.09 -7.09 6.20
CA ILE A 124 -15.04 -7.06 5.09
C ILE A 124 -14.35 -7.77 3.94
N LEU A 125 -14.88 -8.95 3.56
CA LEU A 125 -14.22 -9.79 2.56
C LEU A 125 -14.69 -9.42 1.16
N MET A 126 -13.73 -9.26 0.26
CA MET A 126 -13.92 -9.02 -1.16
C MET A 126 -13.51 -10.27 -1.96
N ALA A 127 -14.29 -10.59 -2.96
CA ALA A 127 -14.01 -11.58 -3.99
C ALA A 127 -13.71 -10.91 -5.33
N GLU A 128 -13.38 -11.70 -6.32
CA GLU A 128 -13.15 -11.23 -7.70
C GLU A 128 -14.36 -10.49 -8.24
N GLY A 129 -14.14 -9.23 -8.65
CA GLY A 129 -15.16 -8.37 -9.23
C GLY A 129 -16.12 -7.70 -8.24
N ASP A 130 -15.97 -7.95 -6.94
CA ASP A 130 -16.76 -7.23 -5.94
C ASP A 130 -16.46 -5.73 -5.97
N THR A 131 -17.47 -4.94 -5.58
CA THR A 131 -17.32 -3.48 -5.46
C THR A 131 -17.69 -3.00 -4.08
N TYR A 132 -17.09 -1.89 -3.66
CA TYR A 132 -17.42 -1.21 -2.42
C TYR A 132 -17.47 0.30 -2.61
N CYS A 133 -18.56 0.94 -2.11
CA CYS A 133 -18.79 2.37 -2.26
C CYS A 133 -18.43 3.10 -0.95
N PHE A 134 -17.66 4.18 -1.06
CA PHE A 134 -17.23 5.02 0.06
C PHE A 134 -17.94 6.38 0.12
N GLY A 135 -18.84 6.64 -0.85
CA GLY A 135 -19.56 7.89 -1.07
C GLY A 135 -19.55 8.20 -2.57
N LYS A 136 -18.75 9.15 -2.97
CA LYS A 136 -18.51 9.50 -4.38
C LYS A 136 -17.69 8.42 -5.10
N HIS A 137 -16.75 7.79 -4.40
CA HIS A 137 -15.84 6.79 -4.95
C HIS A 137 -16.38 5.37 -4.76
N THR A 138 -16.28 4.56 -5.81
CA THR A 138 -16.59 3.14 -5.79
C THR A 138 -15.40 2.36 -6.30
N PHE A 139 -14.89 1.46 -5.48
CA PHE A 139 -13.76 0.60 -5.83
C PHE A 139 -14.24 -0.77 -6.26
N ALA A 140 -13.68 -1.27 -7.37
CA ALA A 140 -13.78 -2.65 -7.81
C ALA A 140 -12.50 -3.40 -7.38
N TYR A 141 -12.66 -4.62 -6.88
CA TYR A 141 -11.55 -5.44 -6.40
C TYR A 141 -11.27 -6.57 -7.39
N VAL A 142 -9.99 -6.76 -7.70
CA VAL A 142 -9.50 -7.78 -8.62
C VAL A 142 -8.43 -8.61 -7.93
N MET A 143 -8.55 -9.91 -7.98
CA MET A 143 -7.56 -10.82 -7.41
C MET A 143 -6.36 -10.92 -8.34
N ALA A 144 -5.16 -10.74 -7.79
CA ALA A 144 -3.90 -10.79 -8.52
C ALA A 144 -2.95 -11.85 -7.92
N PRO A 145 -3.37 -13.12 -7.81
CA PRO A 145 -2.58 -14.14 -7.15
C PRO A 145 -1.23 -14.33 -7.85
N MET A 146 -0.17 -14.46 -7.05
CA MET A 146 1.21 -14.60 -7.51
C MET A 146 1.79 -13.34 -8.19
N VAL A 147 1.21 -12.18 -7.93
CA VAL A 147 1.79 -10.88 -8.31
C VAL A 147 2.07 -10.04 -7.03
N HIS A 148 3.14 -10.38 -6.21
CA HIS A 148 3.96 -11.60 -6.41
C HIS A 148 3.64 -12.70 -5.39
N TRP A 149 2.86 -12.44 -4.37
CA TRP A 149 2.40 -13.44 -3.39
C TRP A 149 0.99 -13.95 -3.71
N PRO A 150 0.61 -15.12 -3.14
CA PRO A 150 -0.64 -15.80 -3.53
C PRO A 150 -1.91 -15.07 -3.08
N GLU A 151 -1.82 -14.15 -2.14
CA GLU A 151 -2.97 -13.43 -1.57
C GLU A 151 -3.24 -12.07 -2.21
N VAL A 152 -2.34 -11.56 -3.05
CA VAL A 152 -2.42 -10.20 -3.59
C VAL A 152 -3.77 -9.93 -4.25
N MET A 153 -4.34 -8.78 -3.93
CA MET A 153 -5.45 -8.18 -4.65
C MET A 153 -5.10 -6.74 -5.02
N VAL A 154 -5.78 -6.19 -5.99
CA VAL A 154 -5.68 -4.79 -6.39
C VAL A 154 -7.06 -4.15 -6.34
N SER A 155 -7.12 -2.83 -6.24
CA SER A 155 -8.40 -2.11 -6.31
C SER A 155 -8.36 -1.03 -7.39
N TYR A 156 -9.48 -0.88 -8.07
CA TYR A 156 -9.66 0.10 -9.13
C TYR A 156 -10.80 1.05 -8.79
N ASP A 157 -10.49 2.31 -8.63
CA ASP A 157 -11.49 3.35 -8.44
C ASP A 157 -12.21 3.65 -9.77
N LEU A 158 -13.46 3.25 -9.84
CA LEU A 158 -14.33 3.43 -11.02
C LEU A 158 -14.61 4.91 -11.30
N THR A 159 -14.52 5.76 -10.28
CA THR A 159 -14.85 7.19 -10.38
C THR A 159 -13.70 7.97 -11.01
N THR A 160 -12.49 7.80 -10.52
CA THR A 160 -11.30 8.52 -11.02
C THR A 160 -10.48 7.70 -12.02
N ARG A 161 -10.81 6.42 -12.21
CA ARG A 161 -10.06 5.47 -13.04
C ARG A 161 -8.62 5.27 -12.54
N THR A 162 -8.45 5.24 -11.23
CA THR A 162 -7.17 5.06 -10.57
C THR A 162 -7.01 3.60 -10.12
N LEU A 163 -5.89 2.97 -10.49
CA LEU A 163 -5.52 1.62 -10.05
C LEU A 163 -4.57 1.70 -8.86
N PHE A 164 -4.92 1.03 -7.76
CA PHE A 164 -4.03 0.75 -6.63
C PHE A 164 -3.52 -0.67 -6.80
N SER A 165 -2.29 -0.79 -7.23
CA SER A 165 -1.76 -2.03 -7.83
C SER A 165 -0.84 -2.82 -6.90
N ALA A 166 -0.72 -2.45 -5.63
CA ALA A 166 0.30 -3.01 -4.74
C ALA A 166 1.68 -2.96 -5.45
N ASP A 167 2.40 -4.08 -5.52
CA ASP A 167 3.73 -4.18 -6.11
C ASP A 167 3.76 -4.20 -7.63
N ALA A 168 2.65 -4.52 -8.27
CA ALA A 168 2.60 -4.50 -9.72
C ALA A 168 2.97 -3.11 -10.25
N PHE A 169 3.83 -3.08 -11.27
CA PHE A 169 4.38 -1.86 -11.88
C PHE A 169 5.32 -1.03 -10.98
N GLY A 170 5.80 -1.60 -9.88
CA GLY A 170 6.73 -0.95 -8.96
C GLY A 170 8.15 -0.78 -9.51
N THR A 171 8.95 -0.01 -8.80
CA THR A 171 10.38 0.16 -9.07
C THR A 171 11.13 0.37 -7.75
N PHE A 172 12.37 -0.11 -7.67
CA PHE A 172 13.25 0.33 -6.59
C PHE A 172 13.64 1.80 -6.75
N GLY A 173 13.88 2.46 -5.63
CA GLY A 173 14.33 3.84 -5.57
C GLY A 173 13.42 4.73 -4.73
N ALA A 174 14.02 5.47 -3.81
CA ALA A 174 13.30 6.45 -3.03
C ALA A 174 12.92 7.67 -3.89
N ILE A 175 11.71 8.16 -3.72
CA ILE A 175 11.19 9.33 -4.42
C ILE A 175 11.99 10.57 -4.01
N ASN A 176 12.39 11.41 -4.97
CA ASN A 176 13.17 12.63 -4.81
C ASN A 176 12.31 13.90 -4.92
N GLY A 177 11.14 13.89 -4.28
CA GLY A 177 10.21 15.02 -4.35
C GLY A 177 9.18 14.91 -5.46
N ALA A 178 9.51 14.29 -6.59
CA ALA A 178 8.54 13.93 -7.63
C ALA A 178 7.78 12.69 -7.20
N LEU A 179 6.46 12.68 -7.33
CA LEU A 179 5.61 11.53 -7.02
C LEU A 179 5.12 10.82 -8.28
N PHE A 180 5.00 11.54 -9.37
CA PHE A 180 4.46 11.02 -10.63
C PHE A 180 5.59 10.73 -11.63
N ALA A 181 5.41 9.68 -12.43
CA ALA A 181 6.41 9.26 -13.41
C ALA A 181 6.64 10.29 -14.53
N ASP A 182 5.67 11.15 -14.80
CA ASP A 182 5.77 12.24 -15.77
C ASP A 182 6.47 13.50 -15.24
N GLU A 183 6.76 13.56 -13.92
CA GLU A 183 7.58 14.61 -13.30
C GLU A 183 9.09 14.33 -13.43
N VAL A 184 9.46 13.14 -13.92
CA VAL A 184 10.85 12.68 -14.06
C VAL A 184 11.11 12.10 -15.44
N ASP A 185 12.37 12.00 -15.84
CA ASP A 185 12.75 11.19 -17.01
C ASP A 185 12.80 9.71 -16.60
N PHE A 186 11.61 9.06 -16.59
CA PHE A 186 11.47 7.70 -16.13
C PHE A 186 12.36 6.73 -16.91
N PHE A 187 12.49 6.88 -18.21
CA PHE A 187 13.30 5.99 -19.03
C PHE A 187 14.79 6.12 -18.75
N ARG A 188 15.27 7.31 -18.46
CA ARG A 188 16.67 7.53 -18.10
C ARG A 188 16.96 7.11 -16.66
N ASP A 189 16.07 7.47 -15.73
CA ASP A 189 16.41 7.45 -14.30
C ASP A 189 15.89 6.21 -13.56
N TYR A 190 14.82 5.56 -14.07
CA TYR A 190 14.13 4.51 -13.33
C TYR A 190 13.89 3.21 -14.11
N VAL A 191 13.96 3.19 -15.44
CA VAL A 191 13.57 2.00 -16.22
C VAL A 191 14.41 0.77 -15.88
N ASP A 192 15.69 0.93 -15.59
CA ASP A 192 16.56 -0.20 -15.24
C ASP A 192 16.23 -0.76 -13.84
N GLU A 193 15.91 0.12 -12.89
CA GLU A 193 15.44 -0.28 -11.57
C GLU A 193 14.05 -0.93 -11.65
N ALA A 194 13.15 -0.45 -12.49
CA ALA A 194 11.85 -1.05 -12.74
C ALA A 194 12.00 -2.45 -13.36
N ARG A 195 12.90 -2.62 -14.34
CA ARG A 195 13.22 -3.94 -14.90
C ARG A 195 13.78 -4.89 -13.85
N ARG A 196 14.72 -4.40 -13.02
CA ARG A 196 15.28 -5.17 -11.93
C ARG A 196 14.24 -5.58 -10.91
N TYR A 197 13.36 -4.65 -10.50
CA TYR A 197 12.25 -4.91 -9.61
C TYR A 197 11.32 -5.98 -10.18
N TYR A 198 10.89 -5.83 -11.41
CA TYR A 198 10.00 -6.76 -12.08
C TYR A 198 10.60 -8.16 -12.23
N LEU A 199 11.86 -8.26 -12.64
CA LEU A 199 12.54 -9.55 -12.81
C LEU A 199 12.92 -10.19 -11.47
N SER A 200 13.27 -9.41 -10.46
CA SER A 200 13.74 -9.92 -9.18
C SER A 200 12.63 -10.24 -8.20
N LEU A 201 11.61 -9.38 -8.11
CA LEU A 201 10.55 -9.49 -7.11
C LEU A 201 9.27 -10.09 -7.70
N ILE A 202 8.82 -9.61 -8.84
CA ILE A 202 7.55 -10.00 -9.43
C ILE A 202 7.64 -11.34 -10.17
N HIS A 203 8.75 -11.61 -10.87
CA HIS A 203 8.91 -12.81 -11.72
C HIS A 203 9.70 -13.95 -11.11
N ILE A 204 10.59 -13.68 -10.17
CA ILE A 204 11.39 -14.74 -9.55
C ILE A 204 10.69 -15.25 -8.30
N SER A 205 9.60 -15.93 -8.47
CA SER A 205 8.97 -16.73 -7.42
C SER A 205 9.43 -18.18 -7.42
N GLU A 206 10.48 -18.52 -8.17
CA GLU A 206 10.88 -19.91 -8.27
C GLU A 206 12.06 -20.25 -7.41
N PRO A 207 11.87 -21.07 -6.38
CA PRO A 207 12.91 -21.90 -5.90
C PRO A 207 13.17 -22.98 -6.98
N THR A 208 14.01 -22.71 -7.90
CA THR A 208 14.70 -23.80 -8.56
C THR A 208 15.54 -24.49 -7.49
N ARG A 209 14.84 -25.38 -6.77
CA ARG A 209 15.48 -26.31 -5.86
C ARG A 209 16.71 -25.91 -5.13
#